data_81861066c14654bbbe3437e8817f2960
#
_entry.id   81861066c14654bbbe3437e8817f2960
#
_cell.length_a   1.000
_cell.length_b   1.000
_cell.length_c   1.000
_cell.angle_alpha   90.00
_cell.angle_beta   90.00
_cell.angle_gamma   90.00
#
_symmetry.space_group_name_H-M   'P 1'
#
loop_
_entity.id
_entity.type
_entity.pdbx_description
1 polymer ?
#
loop_
_entity_poly.entity_id
_entity_poly.type
_entity_poly.pdbx_seq_one_letter_code
_entity_poly.pdbx_strand_id
1 'polypeptide(L)'
;ASQNITVVPHEGSKDYLARLLEHDSHSKVLAFTNRAVEGANAICRELLGLPQDPQVGDTLVAEDVVIVNTNRIAYIGEEIQVAEVEDTTFTFSGHIVPAQTITSIDGKKFLRAKNPEARQACLKELAARKDWRGYYQMKETVADLRFTHASTVHKSQGSTYANVLVMVPNIMTCPGLSTRRRLLYVAYTRASQHLHVMTQ
;
A
#
# COMPACT_ATOMS: atom_id res chain seq x y z
N ALA A 1 3.54 11.70 26.97
CA ALA A 1 3.66 12.81 26.03
C ALA A 1 2.27 13.17 25.54
N SER A 2 1.91 14.46 25.50
CA SER A 2 0.65 14.92 24.92
C SER A 2 0.73 14.81 23.41
N GLN A 3 -0.21 14.07 22.80
CA GLN A 3 -0.35 13.97 21.37
C GLN A 3 -0.97 15.27 20.82
N ASN A 4 -0.35 15.90 19.84
CA ASN A 4 -0.92 17.06 19.17
C ASN A 4 -1.93 16.58 18.11
N ILE A 5 -3.12 17.19 18.11
CA ILE A 5 -4.18 16.85 17.15
C ILE A 5 -4.48 18.06 16.27
N THR A 6 -4.45 17.86 14.96
CA THR A 6 -4.81 18.87 13.96
C THR A 6 -5.97 18.36 13.11
N VAL A 7 -7.03 19.17 12.97
CA VAL A 7 -8.14 18.86 12.07
C VAL A 7 -7.85 19.50 10.71
N VAL A 8 -7.95 18.69 9.64
CA VAL A 8 -7.65 19.08 8.26
C VAL A 8 -8.92 18.99 7.43
N PRO A 9 -9.46 20.08 6.89
CA PRO A 9 -10.59 20.02 5.97
C PRO A 9 -10.22 19.23 4.72
N HIS A 10 -11.19 18.56 4.12
CA HIS A 10 -10.96 17.83 2.86
C HIS A 10 -10.51 18.78 1.74
N GLU A 11 -11.12 19.94 1.65
CA GLU A 11 -10.68 21.04 0.78
C GLU A 11 -9.31 21.55 1.25
N GLY A 12 -8.30 21.47 0.36
CA GLY A 12 -6.91 21.81 0.69
C GLY A 12 -6.12 20.69 1.38
N SER A 13 -6.68 19.49 1.52
CA SER A 13 -5.98 18.35 2.15
C SER A 13 -4.73 17.91 1.38
N LYS A 14 -4.69 18.09 0.04
CA LYS A 14 -3.49 17.80 -0.77
C LYS A 14 -2.35 18.77 -0.45
N ASP A 15 -2.64 20.08 -0.36
CA ASP A 15 -1.64 21.08 0.00
C ASP A 15 -1.14 20.91 1.45
N TYR A 16 -2.05 20.47 2.33
CA TYR A 16 -1.69 20.14 3.69
C TYR A 16 -0.76 18.93 3.75
N LEU A 17 -1.09 17.87 2.99
CA LEU A 17 -0.24 16.67 2.89
C LEU A 17 1.14 17.00 2.30
N ALA A 18 1.21 17.90 1.31
CA ALA A 18 2.48 18.37 0.75
C ALA A 18 3.38 18.96 1.85
N ARG A 19 2.86 19.93 2.62
CA ARG A 19 3.60 20.54 3.74
C ARG A 19 3.98 19.53 4.83
N LEU A 20 3.10 18.57 5.11
CA LEU A 20 3.38 17.51 6.07
C LEU A 20 4.55 16.63 5.61
N LEU A 21 4.58 16.25 4.32
CA LEU A 21 5.64 15.43 3.73
C LEU A 21 6.95 16.19 3.57
N GLU A 22 6.92 17.48 3.31
CA GLU A 22 8.11 18.36 3.33
C GLU A 22 8.75 18.40 4.72
N HIS A 23 7.93 18.41 5.77
CA HIS A 23 8.43 18.42 7.15
C HIS A 23 8.88 17.01 7.62
N ASP A 24 8.15 15.97 7.24
CA ASP A 24 8.46 14.56 7.55
C ASP A 24 7.99 13.64 6.43
N SER A 25 8.92 13.25 5.57
CA SER A 25 8.64 12.34 4.45
C SER A 25 8.18 10.93 4.87
N HIS A 26 8.35 10.58 6.17
CA HIS A 26 7.90 9.31 6.76
C HIS A 26 6.52 9.41 7.39
N SER A 27 5.82 10.53 7.23
CA SER A 27 4.42 10.67 7.66
C SER A 27 3.55 9.59 7.03
N LYS A 28 2.67 8.98 7.85
CA LYS A 28 1.82 7.85 7.42
C LYS A 28 0.40 8.28 7.16
N VAL A 29 -0.14 7.92 5.99
CA VAL A 29 -1.55 8.11 5.67
C VAL A 29 -2.32 6.82 6.00
N LEU A 30 -3.40 6.91 6.78
CA LEU A 30 -4.25 5.79 7.13
C LEU A 30 -5.64 5.91 6.50
N ALA A 31 -6.06 4.86 5.80
CA ALA A 31 -7.36 4.77 5.15
C ALA A 31 -8.04 3.41 5.46
N PHE A 32 -9.31 3.26 5.08
CA PHE A 32 -10.06 2.02 5.26
C PHE A 32 -9.92 1.09 4.05
N THR A 33 -10.02 1.63 2.82
CA THR A 33 -10.04 0.81 1.60
C THR A 33 -8.67 0.76 0.92
N ASN A 34 -8.35 -0.37 0.29
CA ASN A 34 -7.12 -0.51 -0.51
C ASN A 34 -7.05 0.53 -1.64
N ARG A 35 -8.18 0.84 -2.30
CA ARG A 35 -8.23 1.88 -3.35
C ARG A 35 -7.81 3.26 -2.82
N ALA A 36 -8.25 3.62 -1.60
CA ALA A 36 -7.83 4.89 -0.98
C ALA A 36 -6.34 4.87 -0.62
N VAL A 37 -5.82 3.73 -0.16
CA VAL A 37 -4.38 3.55 0.12
C VAL A 37 -3.56 3.70 -1.15
N GLU A 38 -3.96 3.09 -2.26
CA GLU A 38 -3.29 3.21 -3.56
C GLU A 38 -3.28 4.68 -4.05
N GLY A 39 -4.45 5.35 -3.98
CA GLY A 39 -4.54 6.76 -4.32
C GLY A 39 -3.68 7.66 -3.42
N ALA A 40 -3.66 7.41 -2.12
CA ALA A 40 -2.82 8.15 -1.18
C ALA A 40 -1.33 7.93 -1.44
N ASN A 41 -0.90 6.69 -1.71
CA ASN A 41 0.49 6.40 -2.10
C ASN A 41 0.88 7.15 -3.38
N ALA A 42 0.01 7.16 -4.40
CA ALA A 42 0.26 7.88 -5.66
C ALA A 42 0.40 9.39 -5.42
N ILE A 43 -0.49 9.98 -4.61
CA ILE A 43 -0.42 11.40 -4.25
C ILE A 43 0.86 11.72 -3.46
N CYS A 44 1.22 10.90 -2.47
CA CYS A 44 2.45 11.11 -1.71
C CYS A 44 3.68 11.10 -2.62
N ARG A 45 3.80 10.15 -3.55
CA ARG A 45 4.90 10.09 -4.50
C ARG A 45 4.95 11.30 -5.43
N GLU A 46 3.79 11.73 -5.95
CA GLU A 46 3.69 12.96 -6.75
C GLU A 46 4.21 14.18 -5.97
N LEU A 47 3.76 14.34 -4.72
CA LEU A 47 4.15 15.46 -3.87
C LEU A 47 5.65 15.43 -3.49
N LEU A 48 6.23 14.24 -3.36
CA LEU A 48 7.66 14.04 -3.12
C LEU A 48 8.52 14.12 -4.40
N GLY A 49 7.91 14.34 -5.58
CA GLY A 49 8.60 14.35 -6.86
C GLY A 49 9.14 12.98 -7.29
N LEU A 50 8.58 11.90 -6.76
CA LEU A 50 9.00 10.53 -7.04
C LEU A 50 8.19 9.90 -8.18
N PRO A 51 8.80 9.06 -9.03
CA PRO A 51 8.07 8.31 -10.05
C PRO A 51 6.99 7.41 -9.46
N GLN A 52 5.94 7.13 -10.24
CA GLN A 52 4.87 6.21 -9.83
C GLN A 52 5.28 4.73 -9.88
N ASP A 53 6.30 4.41 -10.67
CA ASP A 53 6.94 3.10 -10.65
C ASP A 53 8.01 3.01 -9.55
N PRO A 54 8.24 1.82 -8.96
CA PRO A 54 9.31 1.60 -8.01
C PRO A 54 10.68 1.98 -8.56
N GLN A 55 11.50 2.56 -7.71
CA GLN A 55 12.87 2.95 -8.00
C GLN A 55 13.83 2.30 -7.02
N VAL A 56 15.09 2.24 -7.39
CA VAL A 56 16.17 1.84 -6.46
C VAL A 56 16.15 2.74 -5.23
N GLY A 57 16.19 2.15 -4.05
CA GLY A 57 16.11 2.84 -2.76
C GLY A 57 14.69 2.94 -2.19
N ASP A 58 13.64 2.65 -2.97
CA ASP A 58 12.28 2.59 -2.43
C ASP A 58 12.13 1.45 -1.41
N THR A 59 11.23 1.64 -0.45
CA THR A 59 10.73 0.57 0.41
C THR A 59 9.32 0.21 -0.01
N LEU A 60 9.11 -1.06 -0.35
CA LEU A 60 7.81 -1.63 -0.68
C LEU A 60 7.36 -2.58 0.42
N VAL A 61 6.06 -2.81 0.54
CA VAL A 61 5.49 -3.79 1.47
C VAL A 61 4.77 -4.88 0.70
N ALA A 62 4.99 -6.14 1.08
CA ALA A 62 4.28 -7.28 0.52
C ALA A 62 2.85 -7.37 1.08
N GLU A 63 1.86 -7.35 0.19
CA GLU A 63 0.45 -7.45 0.55
C GLU A 63 -0.05 -8.90 0.64
N ASP A 64 0.65 -9.81 -0.02
CA ASP A 64 0.42 -11.26 -0.03
C ASP A 64 1.72 -12.01 0.33
N VAL A 65 1.59 -13.30 0.65
CA VAL A 65 2.75 -14.20 0.71
C VAL A 65 3.28 -14.39 -0.70
N VAL A 66 4.61 -14.29 -0.88
CA VAL A 66 5.26 -14.52 -2.18
C VAL A 66 6.06 -15.81 -2.13
N ILE A 67 5.80 -16.69 -3.10
CA ILE A 67 6.43 -18.01 -3.22
C ILE A 67 7.11 -18.12 -4.59
N VAL A 68 8.39 -18.44 -4.60
CA VAL A 68 9.17 -18.71 -5.81
C VAL A 68 9.84 -20.08 -5.69
N ASN A 69 9.63 -20.95 -6.67
CA ASN A 69 10.20 -22.31 -6.67
C ASN A 69 9.94 -23.07 -5.35
N THR A 70 8.68 -23.04 -4.86
CA THR A 70 8.24 -23.65 -3.59
C THR A 70 8.80 -22.98 -2.32
N ASN A 71 9.72 -22.04 -2.42
CA ASN A 71 10.27 -21.30 -1.30
C ASN A 71 9.48 -20.02 -1.05
N ARG A 72 9.09 -19.82 0.19
CA ARG A 72 8.50 -18.55 0.62
C ARG A 72 9.58 -17.51 0.74
N ILE A 73 9.50 -16.45 -0.06
CA ILE A 73 10.49 -15.37 -0.11
C ILE A 73 10.04 -14.09 0.57
N ALA A 74 8.71 -13.91 0.78
CA ALA A 74 8.19 -12.82 1.59
C ALA A 74 6.89 -13.20 2.31
N TYR A 75 6.66 -12.56 3.46
CA TYR A 75 5.45 -12.64 4.25
C TYR A 75 4.59 -11.39 4.07
N ILE A 76 3.29 -11.50 4.41
CA ILE A 76 2.39 -10.35 4.43
C ILE A 76 2.93 -9.30 5.42
N GLY A 77 3.06 -8.06 4.97
CA GLY A 77 3.55 -6.94 5.77
C GLY A 77 5.07 -6.84 5.85
N GLU A 78 5.82 -7.75 5.19
CA GLU A 78 7.28 -7.66 5.11
C GLU A 78 7.69 -6.48 4.23
N GLU A 79 8.59 -5.64 4.74
CA GLU A 79 9.17 -4.53 4.00
C GLU A 79 10.33 -5.02 3.14
N ILE A 80 10.35 -4.56 1.90
CA ILE A 80 11.30 -4.95 0.86
C ILE A 80 12.00 -3.68 0.39
N GLN A 81 13.29 -3.57 0.67
CA GLN A 81 14.13 -2.49 0.17
C GLN A 81 14.61 -2.82 -1.25
N VAL A 82 14.32 -1.93 -2.18
CA VAL A 82 14.58 -2.12 -3.61
C VAL A 82 16.05 -1.83 -3.93
N ALA A 83 16.79 -2.82 -4.42
CA ALA A 83 18.16 -2.68 -4.91
C ALA A 83 18.22 -2.53 -6.44
N GLU A 84 17.27 -3.15 -7.17
CA GLU A 84 17.26 -3.13 -8.63
C GLU A 84 15.83 -3.25 -9.15
N VAL A 85 15.55 -2.61 -10.28
CA VAL A 85 14.27 -2.69 -10.98
C VAL A 85 14.52 -2.94 -12.45
N GLU A 86 14.01 -4.04 -12.98
CA GLU A 86 14.12 -4.41 -14.39
C GLU A 86 12.74 -4.55 -15.01
N ASP A 87 12.50 -3.93 -16.16
CA ASP A 87 11.27 -4.11 -16.92
C ASP A 87 11.21 -5.50 -17.53
N THR A 88 10.09 -6.16 -17.39
CA THR A 88 9.84 -7.50 -17.91
C THR A 88 8.36 -7.67 -18.29
N THR A 89 7.97 -8.88 -18.62
CA THR A 89 6.58 -9.25 -18.87
C THR A 89 6.32 -10.64 -18.31
N PHE A 90 5.05 -10.96 -18.08
CA PHE A 90 4.60 -12.34 -17.91
C PHE A 90 3.41 -12.63 -18.83
N THR A 91 3.23 -13.90 -19.17
CA THR A 91 2.12 -14.34 -20.02
C THR A 91 0.98 -14.87 -19.16
N PHE A 92 -0.23 -14.38 -19.42
CA PHE A 92 -1.46 -14.85 -18.78
C PHE A 92 -2.54 -15.06 -19.82
N SER A 93 -3.14 -16.26 -19.88
CA SER A 93 -4.19 -16.60 -20.84
C SER A 93 -3.86 -16.22 -22.30
N GLY A 94 -2.59 -16.33 -22.70
CA GLY A 94 -2.11 -15.95 -24.03
C GLY A 94 -1.86 -14.44 -24.23
N HIS A 95 -2.11 -13.61 -23.22
CA HIS A 95 -1.82 -12.18 -23.25
C HIS A 95 -0.51 -11.86 -22.54
N ILE A 96 0.25 -10.92 -23.10
CA ILE A 96 1.49 -10.40 -22.47
C ILE A 96 1.09 -9.27 -21.51
N VAL A 97 1.46 -9.41 -20.24
CA VAL A 97 1.21 -8.42 -19.20
C VAL A 97 2.53 -7.74 -18.82
N PRO A 98 2.61 -6.41 -18.95
CA PRO A 98 3.80 -5.65 -18.53
C PRO A 98 4.07 -5.83 -17.04
N ALA A 99 5.31 -6.09 -16.69
CA ALA A 99 5.74 -6.37 -15.33
C ALA A 99 7.13 -5.77 -15.04
N GLN A 100 7.53 -5.89 -13.81
CA GLN A 100 8.88 -5.55 -13.33
C GLN A 100 9.40 -6.68 -12.46
N THR A 101 10.68 -6.97 -12.61
CA THR A 101 11.42 -7.75 -11.62
C THR A 101 12.02 -6.78 -10.63
N ILE A 102 11.63 -6.90 -9.36
CA ILE A 102 12.16 -6.13 -8.25
C ILE A 102 13.17 -7.01 -7.54
N THR A 103 14.43 -6.61 -7.48
CA THR A 103 15.46 -7.26 -6.68
C THR A 103 15.63 -6.48 -5.38
N SER A 104 15.50 -7.17 -4.25
CA SER A 104 15.71 -6.59 -2.92
C SER A 104 17.19 -6.56 -2.55
N ILE A 105 17.56 -5.78 -1.53
CA ILE A 105 18.94 -5.68 -1.05
C ILE A 105 19.50 -7.01 -0.52
N ASP A 106 18.64 -7.94 -0.09
CA ASP A 106 19.00 -9.30 0.32
C ASP A 106 19.00 -10.29 -0.86
N GLY A 107 18.89 -9.80 -2.10
CA GLY A 107 19.01 -10.57 -3.33
C GLY A 107 17.77 -11.37 -3.74
N LYS A 108 16.65 -11.22 -3.05
CA LYS A 108 15.38 -11.86 -3.43
C LYS A 108 14.79 -11.16 -4.66
N LYS A 109 14.22 -11.94 -5.58
CA LYS A 109 13.60 -11.42 -6.81
C LYS A 109 12.08 -11.61 -6.76
N PHE A 110 11.37 -10.52 -7.01
CA PHE A 110 9.91 -10.45 -7.01
C PHE A 110 9.41 -10.04 -8.40
N LEU A 111 8.46 -10.80 -8.95
CA LEU A 111 7.74 -10.40 -10.15
C LEU A 111 6.54 -9.54 -9.74
N ARG A 112 6.46 -8.30 -10.21
CA ARG A 112 5.37 -7.36 -9.94
C ARG A 112 4.73 -6.91 -11.25
N ALA A 113 3.40 -6.95 -11.38
CA ALA A 113 2.72 -6.33 -12.51
C ALA A 113 2.91 -4.80 -12.45
N LYS A 114 3.25 -4.15 -13.57
CA LYS A 114 3.36 -2.67 -13.63
C LYS A 114 2.04 -2.01 -13.27
N ASN A 115 0.93 -2.55 -13.78
CA ASN A 115 -0.41 -2.10 -13.42
C ASN A 115 -1.04 -3.07 -12.41
N PRO A 116 -1.31 -2.64 -11.16
CA PRO A 116 -2.01 -3.46 -10.16
C PRO A 116 -3.39 -3.93 -10.62
N GLU A 117 -4.10 -3.12 -11.44
CA GLU A 117 -5.41 -3.47 -11.98
C GLU A 117 -5.31 -4.66 -12.95
N ALA A 118 -4.23 -4.76 -13.73
CA ALA A 118 -3.99 -5.90 -14.61
C ALA A 118 -3.86 -7.21 -13.81
N ARG A 119 -3.10 -7.21 -12.71
CA ARG A 119 -3.02 -8.35 -11.80
C ARG A 119 -4.39 -8.74 -11.25
N GLN A 120 -5.17 -7.75 -10.79
CA GLN A 120 -6.51 -7.98 -10.27
C GLN A 120 -7.48 -8.53 -11.34
N ALA A 121 -7.38 -8.05 -12.58
CA ALA A 121 -8.17 -8.57 -13.69
C ALA A 121 -7.88 -10.04 -13.96
N CYS A 122 -6.58 -10.43 -14.00
CA CYS A 122 -6.17 -11.82 -14.14
C CYS A 122 -6.71 -12.71 -13.01
N LEU A 123 -6.61 -12.27 -11.76
CA LEU A 123 -7.14 -13.01 -10.61
C LEU A 123 -8.66 -13.16 -10.67
N LYS A 124 -9.40 -12.11 -11.07
CA LYS A 124 -10.86 -12.17 -11.27
C LYS A 124 -11.24 -13.15 -12.39
N GLU A 125 -10.50 -13.17 -13.49
CA GLU A 125 -10.73 -14.10 -14.59
C GLU A 125 -10.56 -15.56 -14.16
N LEU A 126 -9.48 -15.86 -13.43
CA LEU A 126 -9.25 -17.20 -12.86
C LEU A 126 -10.35 -17.60 -11.88
N ALA A 127 -10.77 -16.70 -11.01
CA ALA A 127 -11.87 -16.94 -10.07
C ALA A 127 -13.21 -17.19 -10.81
N ALA A 128 -13.51 -16.42 -11.86
CA ALA A 128 -14.72 -16.61 -12.69
C ALA A 128 -14.74 -17.97 -13.39
N ARG A 129 -13.57 -18.45 -13.84
CA ARG A 129 -13.40 -19.79 -14.44
C ARG A 129 -13.32 -20.90 -13.38
N LYS A 130 -13.35 -20.57 -12.06
CA LYS A 130 -13.13 -21.50 -10.95
C LYS A 130 -11.78 -22.24 -11.02
N ASP A 131 -10.81 -21.67 -11.70
CA ASP A 131 -9.44 -22.19 -11.72
C ASP A 131 -8.69 -21.71 -10.46
N TRP A 132 -8.99 -22.37 -9.36
CA TRP A 132 -8.39 -22.04 -8.05
C TRP A 132 -6.90 -22.35 -8.01
N ARG A 133 -6.42 -23.35 -8.74
CA ARG A 133 -4.99 -23.66 -8.81
C ARG A 133 -4.22 -22.52 -9.48
N GLY A 134 -4.67 -22.09 -10.65
CA GLY A 134 -4.09 -20.94 -11.35
C GLY A 134 -4.19 -19.66 -10.53
N TYR A 135 -5.33 -19.44 -9.84
CA TYR A 135 -5.55 -18.29 -8.96
C TYR A 135 -4.48 -18.19 -7.85
N TYR A 136 -4.29 -19.25 -7.08
CA TYR A 136 -3.31 -19.24 -5.99
C TYR A 136 -1.88 -19.20 -6.52
N GLN A 137 -1.58 -19.94 -7.58
CA GLN A 137 -0.26 -19.88 -8.21
C GLN A 137 0.07 -18.46 -8.68
N MET A 138 -0.83 -17.77 -9.36
CA MET A 138 -0.63 -16.39 -9.78
C MET A 138 -0.51 -15.44 -8.60
N LYS A 139 -1.38 -15.59 -7.60
CA LYS A 139 -1.37 -14.77 -6.39
C LYS A 139 -0.04 -14.85 -5.65
N GLU A 140 0.57 -16.02 -5.60
CA GLU A 140 1.83 -16.30 -4.91
C GLU A 140 3.06 -15.90 -5.75
N THR A 141 2.98 -16.02 -7.09
CA THR A 141 4.12 -15.78 -7.99
C THR A 141 4.22 -14.30 -8.41
N VAL A 142 3.08 -13.66 -8.71
CA VAL A 142 3.05 -12.24 -9.06
C VAL A 142 2.75 -11.43 -7.81
N ALA A 143 3.80 -10.87 -7.23
CA ALA A 143 3.73 -10.18 -5.94
C ALA A 143 2.87 -8.90 -6.01
N ASP A 144 2.01 -8.71 -5.00
CA ASP A 144 1.35 -7.43 -4.71
C ASP A 144 2.28 -6.62 -3.79
N LEU A 145 3.12 -5.79 -4.39
CA LEU A 145 4.05 -4.91 -3.68
C LEU A 145 3.55 -3.48 -3.76
N ARG A 146 3.40 -2.82 -2.62
CA ARG A 146 2.89 -1.45 -2.52
C ARG A 146 3.86 -0.53 -1.80
N PHE A 147 3.76 0.77 -2.08
CA PHE A 147 4.53 1.79 -1.37
C PHE A 147 4.07 1.92 0.09
N THR A 148 4.97 2.43 0.92
CA THR A 148 4.80 2.48 2.37
C THR A 148 4.22 3.79 2.91
N HIS A 149 4.00 4.82 2.09
CA HIS A 149 3.47 6.12 2.55
C HIS A 149 2.05 6.02 3.11
N ALA A 150 1.23 5.11 2.58
CA ALA A 150 -0.13 4.87 3.06
C ALA A 150 -0.35 3.40 3.42
N SER A 151 -1.30 3.15 4.34
CA SER A 151 -1.69 1.79 4.75
C SER A 151 -3.16 1.75 5.14
N THR A 152 -3.76 0.56 5.14
CA THR A 152 -5.08 0.42 5.76
C THR A 152 -4.96 0.47 7.28
N VAL A 153 -6.01 0.99 7.95
CA VAL A 153 -6.08 0.99 9.42
C VAL A 153 -5.89 -0.42 10.00
N HIS A 154 -6.43 -1.45 9.32
CA HIS A 154 -6.27 -2.83 9.78
C HIS A 154 -4.80 -3.27 9.82
N LYS A 155 -4.02 -2.93 8.80
CA LYS A 155 -2.61 -3.31 8.69
C LYS A 155 -1.70 -2.47 9.58
N SER A 156 -2.10 -1.25 9.93
CA SER A 156 -1.36 -0.40 10.86
C SER A 156 -1.48 -0.86 12.32
N GLN A 157 -2.32 -1.86 12.60
CA GLN A 157 -2.49 -2.37 13.96
C GLN A 157 -1.18 -2.99 14.47
N GLY A 158 -0.72 -2.54 15.62
CA GLY A 158 0.58 -2.94 16.19
C GLY A 158 1.74 -2.01 15.83
N SER A 159 1.61 -1.16 14.81
CA SER A 159 2.63 -0.19 14.42
C SER A 159 2.39 1.18 15.07
N THR A 160 3.45 1.97 15.19
CA THR A 160 3.39 3.35 15.70
C THR A 160 4.21 4.24 14.77
N TYR A 161 3.68 5.43 14.45
CA TYR A 161 4.30 6.39 13.55
C TYR A 161 4.39 7.76 14.24
N ALA A 162 5.41 8.55 13.91
CA ALA A 162 5.55 9.90 14.50
C ALA A 162 4.36 10.78 14.09
N ASN A 163 4.10 10.88 12.79
CA ASN A 163 3.03 11.68 12.20
C ASN A 163 2.05 10.79 11.43
N VAL A 164 0.75 10.94 11.68
CA VAL A 164 -0.29 10.16 11.02
C VAL A 164 -1.39 11.08 10.49
N LEU A 165 -1.71 10.96 9.20
CA LEU A 165 -2.90 11.56 8.59
C LEU A 165 -3.99 10.50 8.45
N VAL A 166 -5.12 10.67 9.11
CA VAL A 166 -6.26 9.75 9.07
C VAL A 166 -7.33 10.25 8.11
N MET A 167 -7.65 9.47 7.09
CA MET A 167 -8.70 9.77 6.10
C MET A 167 -10.08 9.37 6.66
N VAL A 168 -10.63 10.17 7.58
CA VAL A 168 -11.92 9.87 8.24
C VAL A 168 -13.06 9.68 7.23
N PRO A 169 -13.25 10.50 6.17
CA PRO A 169 -14.30 10.27 5.18
C PRO A 169 -14.26 8.87 4.57
N ASN A 170 -13.06 8.34 4.30
CA ASN A 170 -12.92 7.00 3.79
C ASN A 170 -13.24 5.92 4.85
N ILE A 171 -12.90 6.12 6.12
CA ILE A 171 -13.26 5.20 7.21
C ILE A 171 -14.78 5.18 7.40
N MET A 172 -15.45 6.32 7.21
CA MET A 172 -16.90 6.41 7.33
C MET A 172 -17.69 5.64 6.26
N THR A 173 -17.05 5.21 5.17
CA THR A 173 -17.66 4.31 4.17
C THR A 173 -17.81 2.86 4.67
N CYS A 174 -17.16 2.49 5.78
CA CYS A 174 -17.33 1.18 6.40
C CYS A 174 -18.79 0.98 6.86
N PRO A 175 -19.48 -0.12 6.50
CA PRO A 175 -20.93 -0.25 6.74
C PRO A 175 -21.33 -0.38 8.21
N GLY A 176 -20.45 -0.87 9.08
CA GLY A 176 -20.78 -1.16 10.47
C GLY A 176 -20.36 -0.06 11.45
N LEU A 177 -21.29 0.53 12.22
CA LEU A 177 -20.98 1.57 13.20
C LEU A 177 -19.97 1.12 14.27
N SER A 178 -20.09 -0.09 14.79
CA SER A 178 -19.13 -0.66 15.75
C SER A 178 -17.74 -0.81 15.13
N THR A 179 -17.67 -1.27 13.87
CA THR A 179 -16.41 -1.40 13.13
C THR A 179 -15.79 -0.04 12.86
N ARG A 180 -16.58 0.98 12.45
CA ARG A 180 -16.08 2.35 12.26
C ARG A 180 -15.43 2.89 13.53
N ARG A 181 -16.09 2.74 14.69
CA ARG A 181 -15.56 3.20 15.97
C ARG A 181 -14.23 2.53 16.31
N ARG A 182 -14.12 1.20 16.09
CA ARG A 182 -12.87 0.48 16.31
C ARG A 182 -11.76 0.96 15.36
N LEU A 183 -12.09 1.16 14.07
CA LEU A 183 -11.13 1.67 13.07
C LEU A 183 -10.64 3.05 13.45
N LEU A 184 -11.51 3.98 13.83
CA LEU A 184 -11.12 5.32 14.27
C LEU A 184 -10.22 5.24 15.52
N TYR A 185 -10.58 4.42 16.50
CA TYR A 185 -9.77 4.22 17.70
C TYR A 185 -8.37 3.70 17.33
N VAL A 186 -8.29 2.64 16.51
CA VAL A 186 -7.02 2.09 16.06
C VAL A 186 -6.21 3.15 15.30
N ALA A 187 -6.83 3.85 14.34
CA ALA A 187 -6.13 4.86 13.54
C ALA A 187 -5.55 5.99 14.40
N TYR A 188 -6.33 6.51 15.34
CA TYR A 188 -5.93 7.63 16.20
C TYR A 188 -4.81 7.25 17.17
N THR A 189 -4.78 6.00 17.61
CA THR A 189 -3.73 5.51 18.51
C THR A 189 -2.42 5.15 17.79
N ARG A 190 -2.33 5.31 16.47
CA ARG A 190 -1.09 5.04 15.70
C ARG A 190 -0.09 6.19 15.74
N ALA A 191 -0.52 7.41 15.96
CA ALA A 191 0.37 8.56 16.07
C ALA A 191 1.04 8.63 17.44
N SER A 192 2.36 8.81 17.48
CA SER A 192 3.11 9.01 18.71
C SER A 192 3.37 10.49 19.01
N GLN A 193 3.38 11.35 18.00
CA GLN A 193 3.66 12.78 18.13
C GLN A 193 2.47 13.62 17.64
N HIS A 194 2.11 13.50 16.34
CA HIS A 194 1.08 14.33 15.74
C HIS A 194 0.04 13.46 15.01
N LEU A 195 -1.21 13.70 15.35
CA LEU A 195 -2.38 13.14 14.68
C LEU A 195 -3.05 14.22 13.83
N HIS A 196 -3.15 13.98 12.53
CA HIS A 196 -3.84 14.82 11.57
C HIS A 196 -5.13 14.12 11.16
N VAL A 197 -6.27 14.76 11.36
CA VAL A 197 -7.60 14.17 11.13
C VAL A 197 -8.24 14.88 9.93
N MET A 198 -8.24 14.21 8.76
CA MET A 198 -8.96 14.73 7.60
C MET A 198 -10.46 14.55 7.82
N THR A 199 -11.21 15.64 7.67
CA THR A 199 -12.67 15.66 7.77
C THR A 199 -13.31 15.94 6.41
N GLN A 200 -14.64 15.94 6.35
CA GLN A 200 -15.39 16.32 5.14
C GLN A 200 -15.24 17.80 4.85
#